data_7933004573a1773fb28ef44c9cdde98d
#
_entry.id   7933004573a1773fb28ef44c9cdde98d
#
_cell.length_a   1.000
_cell.length_b   1.000
_cell.length_c   1.000
_cell.angle_alpha   90.00
_cell.angle_beta   90.00
_cell.angle_gamma   90.00
#
_symmetry.space_group_name_H-M   'P 1'
#
loop_
_entity.id
_entity.type
_entity.pdbx_description
1 polymer ?
#
loop_
_entity_poly.entity_id
_entity_poly.type
_entity_poly.pdbx_seq_one_letter_code
_entity_poly.pdbx_strand_id
1 'polypeptide(L)'
;PLMESDFTFVCDDRKPCVRGHKLFIPKENHAPSVDRTYGMAYDYGNEKIKAGEIDGFNVGMNIGIPAGQTIMWPHIHFIPRHKGDAKKIGGMRHAHPGANHKQYY
;
A
#
# COMPACT_ATOMS: atom_id res chain seq x y z
N PRO A 1 11.40 -3.18 12.86
CA PRO A 1 10.63 -2.26 12.01
C PRO A 1 11.43 -0.99 11.70
N LEU A 2 11.20 -0.39 10.53
CA LEU A 2 11.87 0.84 10.10
C LEU A 2 11.34 2.06 10.84
N MET A 3 10.06 2.04 11.15
CA MET A 3 9.36 3.08 11.89
C MET A 3 8.31 2.43 12.77
N GLU A 4 7.92 3.15 13.79
CA GLU A 4 6.93 2.68 14.74
C GLU A 4 6.19 3.87 15.34
N SER A 5 4.89 3.72 15.54
CA SER A 5 4.05 4.64 16.32
C SER A 5 3.31 3.83 17.38
N ASP A 6 2.43 4.49 18.15
CA ASP A 6 1.61 3.79 19.15
C ASP A 6 0.67 2.75 18.52
N PHE A 7 0.31 2.92 17.24
CA PHE A 7 -0.68 2.10 16.55
C PHE A 7 -0.13 1.24 15.43
N THR A 8 1.12 1.48 14.97
CA THR A 8 1.60 0.93 13.69
C THR A 8 3.07 0.60 13.73
N PHE A 9 3.44 -0.54 13.11
CA PHE A 9 4.81 -0.85 12.70
C PHE A 9 4.94 -0.60 11.20
N VAL A 10 6.11 -0.15 10.75
CA VAL A 10 6.42 -0.03 9.33
C VAL A 10 7.69 -0.82 9.03
N CYS A 11 7.65 -1.63 7.99
CA CYS A 11 8.82 -2.40 7.55
C CYS A 11 8.82 -2.51 6.02
N ASP A 12 9.95 -2.94 5.47
CA ASP A 12 10.02 -3.28 4.05
C ASP A 12 9.26 -4.57 3.80
N ASP A 13 8.59 -4.67 2.65
CA ASP A 13 8.06 -5.95 2.20
C ASP A 13 9.25 -6.87 1.85
N ARG A 14 9.19 -8.12 2.28
CA ARG A 14 10.26 -9.10 1.99
C ARG A 14 10.30 -9.51 0.52
N LYS A 15 9.17 -9.39 -0.16
CA LYS A 15 9.03 -9.69 -1.59
C LYS A 15 8.50 -8.44 -2.30
N PRO A 16 9.30 -7.37 -2.33
CA PRO A 16 8.81 -6.10 -2.87
C PRO A 16 8.57 -6.21 -4.37
N CYS A 17 7.45 -5.65 -4.83
CA CYS A 17 7.20 -5.54 -6.27
C CYS A 17 7.99 -4.39 -6.89
N VAL A 18 8.48 -3.47 -6.06
CA VAL A 18 9.29 -2.33 -6.47
C VAL A 18 10.12 -1.87 -5.26
N ARG A 19 11.23 -1.20 -5.53
CA ARG A 19 12.03 -0.58 -4.48
C ARG A 19 11.17 0.43 -3.72
N GLY A 20 11.18 0.34 -2.39
CA GLY A 20 10.38 1.22 -1.55
C GLY A 20 9.00 0.69 -1.20
N HIS A 21 8.65 -0.52 -1.63
CA HIS A 21 7.42 -1.20 -1.22
C HIS A 21 7.48 -1.46 0.29
N LYS A 22 6.57 -0.84 1.04
CA LYS A 22 6.52 -0.94 2.50
C LYS A 22 5.25 -1.66 2.95
N LEU A 23 5.32 -2.22 4.15
CA LEU A 23 4.15 -2.71 4.86
C LEU A 23 3.91 -1.83 6.08
N PHE A 24 2.69 -1.35 6.22
CA PHE A 24 2.20 -0.64 7.39
C PHE A 24 1.30 -1.61 8.14
N ILE A 25 1.68 -1.99 9.35
CA ILE A 25 1.07 -3.08 10.09
C ILE A 25 0.43 -2.53 11.36
N PRO A 26 -0.89 -2.61 11.51
CA PRO A 26 -1.54 -2.18 12.74
C PRO A 26 -1.13 -3.08 13.91
N LYS A 27 -0.88 -2.48 15.07
CA LYS A 27 -0.49 -3.22 16.28
C LYS A 27 -1.64 -4.03 16.87
N GLU A 28 -2.89 -3.57 16.61
CA GLU A 28 -4.09 -4.26 17.05
C GLU A 28 -4.96 -4.60 15.84
N ASN A 29 -5.62 -5.74 15.89
CA ASN A 29 -6.50 -6.18 14.81
C ASN A 29 -7.93 -5.68 15.06
N HIS A 30 -8.12 -4.37 14.94
CA HIS A 30 -9.44 -3.73 15.03
C HIS A 30 -9.43 -2.42 14.25
N ALA A 31 -10.64 -1.92 13.92
CA ALA A 31 -10.80 -0.76 13.05
C ALA A 31 -10.03 0.49 13.49
N PRO A 32 -10.04 0.91 14.77
CA PRO A 32 -9.28 2.11 15.14
C PRO A 32 -7.79 2.03 14.83
N SER A 33 -7.15 0.88 15.07
CA SER A 33 -5.74 0.70 14.76
C SER A 33 -5.49 0.66 13.26
N VAL A 34 -6.37 0.01 12.49
CA VAL A 34 -6.30 -0.03 11.04
C VAL A 34 -6.46 1.37 10.45
N ASP A 35 -7.41 2.16 10.95
CA ASP A 35 -7.64 3.53 10.50
C ASP A 35 -6.39 4.41 10.72
N ARG A 36 -5.77 4.30 11.89
CA ARG A 36 -4.54 5.05 12.20
C ARG A 36 -3.38 4.62 11.30
N THR A 37 -3.31 3.34 10.99
CA THR A 37 -2.30 2.79 10.09
C THR A 37 -2.47 3.31 8.67
N TYR A 38 -3.69 3.37 8.14
CA TYR A 38 -3.98 3.98 6.84
C TYR A 38 -3.59 5.46 6.84
N GLY A 39 -3.95 6.20 7.89
CA GLY A 39 -3.59 7.61 8.01
C GLY A 39 -2.07 7.82 7.96
N MET A 40 -1.33 6.97 8.64
CA MET A 40 0.14 7.03 8.63
C MET A 40 0.71 6.77 7.23
N ALA A 41 0.18 5.77 6.51
CA ALA A 41 0.61 5.46 5.15
C ALA A 41 0.30 6.61 4.19
N TYR A 42 -0.87 7.21 4.34
CA TYR A 42 -1.30 8.37 3.55
C TYR A 42 -0.35 9.55 3.76
N ASP A 43 -0.05 9.89 5.00
CA ASP A 43 0.87 10.98 5.32
C ASP A 43 2.28 10.70 4.81
N TYR A 44 2.76 9.48 5.01
CA TYR A 44 4.07 9.04 4.53
C TYR A 44 4.21 9.23 3.01
N GLY A 45 3.22 8.80 2.26
CA GLY A 45 3.23 8.91 0.80
C GLY A 45 3.20 10.36 0.32
N ASN A 46 2.35 11.18 0.94
CA ASN A 46 2.26 12.60 0.58
C ASN A 46 3.54 13.37 0.91
N GLU A 47 4.20 13.04 2.01
CA GLU A 47 5.52 13.59 2.35
C GLU A 47 6.57 13.23 1.30
N LYS A 48 6.56 11.98 0.81
CA LYS A 48 7.47 11.51 -0.23
C LYS A 48 7.23 12.22 -1.57
N ILE A 49 5.97 12.45 -1.93
CA ILE A 49 5.63 13.21 -3.14
C ILE A 49 6.14 14.65 -3.00
N LYS A 50 5.87 15.28 -1.87
CA LYS A 50 6.28 16.65 -1.60
C LYS A 50 7.80 16.81 -1.64
N ALA A 51 8.53 15.81 -1.17
CA ALA A 51 9.99 15.80 -1.20
C ALA A 51 10.56 15.49 -2.61
N GLY A 52 9.72 15.16 -3.58
CA GLY A 52 10.16 14.83 -4.94
C GLY A 52 10.76 13.44 -5.08
N GLU A 53 10.58 12.57 -4.09
CA GLU A 53 11.16 11.22 -4.11
C GLU A 53 10.31 10.22 -4.89
N ILE A 54 8.98 10.43 -4.93
CA ILE A 54 8.05 9.61 -5.71
C ILE A 54 7.04 10.53 -6.42
N ASP A 55 6.35 9.99 -7.41
CA ASP A 55 5.34 10.75 -8.16
C ASP A 55 3.90 10.41 -7.73
N GLY A 56 3.70 9.29 -7.09
CA GLY A 56 2.41 8.82 -6.61
C GLY A 56 2.58 7.58 -5.76
N PHE A 57 1.49 7.03 -5.26
CA PHE A 57 1.55 5.78 -4.51
C PHE A 57 0.18 5.09 -4.50
N ASN A 58 0.22 3.77 -4.34
CA ASN A 58 -0.96 2.98 -4.07
C ASN A 58 -0.90 2.48 -2.64
N VAL A 59 -2.02 2.54 -1.93
CA VAL A 59 -2.17 2.03 -0.58
C VAL A 59 -3.35 1.10 -0.56
N GLY A 60 -3.19 -0.08 0.01
CA GLY A 60 -4.29 -1.02 0.09
C GLY A 60 -3.93 -2.26 0.88
N MET A 61 -4.96 -3.04 1.22
CA MET A 61 -4.77 -4.31 1.92
C MET A 61 -5.67 -5.38 1.30
N ASN A 62 -5.23 -6.61 1.43
CA ASN A 62 -5.99 -7.78 1.02
C ASN A 62 -6.66 -8.36 2.26
N ILE A 63 -7.97 -8.55 2.20
CA ILE A 63 -8.75 -9.15 3.29
C ILE A 63 -9.44 -10.38 2.76
N GLY A 64 -9.10 -11.53 3.33
CA GLY A 64 -9.63 -12.82 2.90
C GLY A 64 -8.77 -13.49 1.82
N ILE A 65 -8.77 -14.81 1.82
CA ILE A 65 -7.97 -15.61 0.88
C ILE A 65 -8.33 -15.31 -0.59
N PRO A 66 -9.62 -15.19 -0.96
CA PRO A 66 -9.96 -14.86 -2.35
C PRO A 66 -9.46 -13.50 -2.82
N ALA A 67 -9.16 -12.58 -1.90
CA ALA A 67 -8.61 -11.26 -2.21
C ALA A 67 -7.07 -11.26 -2.22
N GLY A 68 -6.44 -12.41 -1.97
CA GLY A 68 -4.99 -12.52 -2.02
C GLY A 68 -4.29 -12.41 -0.67
N GLN A 69 -5.02 -12.45 0.43
CA GLN A 69 -4.40 -12.42 1.75
C GLN A 69 -3.68 -13.72 2.05
N THR A 70 -2.37 -13.65 2.32
CA THR A 70 -1.53 -14.82 2.60
C THR A 70 -1.14 -14.91 4.06
N ILE A 71 -1.00 -13.77 4.74
CA ILE A 71 -0.73 -13.66 6.18
C ILE A 71 -1.98 -13.05 6.81
N MET A 72 -2.54 -13.73 7.81
CA MET A 72 -3.87 -13.37 8.33
C MET A 72 -3.90 -12.13 9.21
N TRP A 73 -2.78 -11.70 9.78
CA TRP A 73 -2.74 -10.41 10.47
C TRP A 73 -2.89 -9.29 9.43
N PRO A 74 -3.74 -8.28 9.69
CA PRO A 74 -3.94 -7.18 8.73
C PRO A 74 -2.63 -6.44 8.46
N HIS A 75 -2.38 -6.14 7.20
CA HIS A 75 -1.21 -5.36 6.80
C HIS A 75 -1.55 -4.57 5.54
N ILE A 76 -1.07 -3.33 5.51
CA ILE A 76 -1.38 -2.38 4.46
C ILE A 76 -0.15 -2.20 3.60
N HIS A 77 -0.29 -2.47 2.31
CA HIS A 77 0.78 -2.26 1.34
C HIS A 77 0.88 -0.79 0.99
N PHE A 78 2.09 -0.28 0.96
CA PHE A 78 2.44 1.01 0.41
C PHE A 78 3.34 0.78 -0.79
N ILE A 79 2.89 1.16 -1.98
CA ILE A 79 3.61 0.93 -3.23
C ILE A 79 3.89 2.28 -3.88
N PRO A 80 5.16 2.73 -3.90
CA PRO A 80 5.51 3.98 -4.56
C PRO A 80 5.36 3.85 -6.08
N ARG A 81 4.89 4.93 -6.71
CA ARG A 81 4.72 4.98 -8.15
C ARG A 81 5.54 6.12 -8.72
N HIS A 82 6.09 5.89 -9.91
CA HIS A 82 6.90 6.87 -10.64
C HIS A 82 6.37 7.04 -12.05
N LYS A 83 6.52 8.24 -12.63
CA LYS A 83 6.16 8.49 -14.03
C LYS A 83 6.89 7.49 -14.92
N GLY A 84 6.15 6.84 -15.79
CA GLY A 84 6.71 5.86 -16.73
C GLY A 84 7.00 4.49 -16.13
N ASP A 85 6.59 4.20 -14.91
CA ASP A 85 6.83 2.90 -14.29
C ASP A 85 5.93 1.78 -14.86
N ALA A 86 4.94 2.14 -15.67
CA ALA A 86 4.05 1.17 -16.31
C ALA A 86 3.71 1.63 -17.72
N LYS A 87 3.65 0.69 -18.67
CA LYS A 87 3.20 0.96 -20.04
C LYS A 87 1.73 1.35 -20.06
N LYS A 88 0.92 0.73 -19.21
CA LYS A 88 -0.48 1.11 -18.99
C LYS A 88 -0.66 1.35 -17.50
N ILE A 89 -1.16 2.51 -17.16
CA ILE A 89 -1.40 2.86 -15.76
C ILE A 89 -2.51 1.96 -15.24
N GLY A 90 -2.24 1.26 -14.12
CA GLY A 90 -3.19 0.41 -13.44
C GLY A 90 -3.32 0.80 -12.00
N GLY A 91 -4.55 0.99 -11.53
CA GLY A 91 -4.86 1.26 -10.14
C GLY A 91 -5.56 0.08 -9.47
N MET A 92 -6.28 0.34 -8.40
CA MET A 92 -6.95 -0.69 -7.58
C MET A 92 -7.87 -1.61 -8.38
N ARG A 93 -8.54 -1.10 -9.41
CA ARG A 93 -9.44 -1.91 -10.23
C ARG A 93 -8.76 -3.12 -10.86
N HIS A 94 -7.47 -3.02 -11.13
CA HIS A 94 -6.70 -4.09 -11.76
C HIS A 94 -6.35 -5.24 -10.81
N ALA A 95 -6.73 -5.14 -9.54
CA ALA A 95 -6.66 -6.27 -8.62
C ALA A 95 -7.69 -7.35 -8.99
N HIS A 96 -8.76 -7.00 -9.69
CA HIS A 96 -9.80 -7.95 -10.08
C HIS A 96 -9.59 -8.42 -11.52
N PRO A 97 -9.76 -9.73 -11.81
CA PRO A 97 -9.59 -10.26 -13.18
C PRO A 97 -10.51 -9.62 -14.22
N GLY A 98 -11.65 -9.06 -13.80
CA GLY A 98 -12.60 -8.39 -14.68
C GLY A 98 -12.24 -6.96 -15.06
N ALA A 99 -11.07 -6.48 -14.63
CA ALA A 99 -10.65 -5.10 -14.92
C ALA A 99 -10.47 -4.85 -16.41
N ASN A 100 -10.85 -3.66 -16.87
CA ASN A 100 -10.78 -3.25 -18.27
C ASN A 100 -10.00 -1.95 -18.38
N HIS A 101 -8.76 -2.02 -18.85
CA HIS A 101 -7.89 -0.86 -19.03
C HIS A 101 -8.46 0.19 -19.99
N LYS A 102 -9.18 -0.24 -21.03
CA LYS A 102 -9.78 0.67 -22.00
C LYS A 102 -10.89 1.53 -21.41
N GLN A 103 -11.56 0.99 -20.40
CA GLN A 103 -12.70 1.67 -19.77
C GLN A 103 -12.29 2.64 -18.67
N TYR A 104 -11.24 2.31 -17.90
CA TYR A 104 -10.93 3.01 -16.65
C TYR A 104 -9.78 4.00 -16.75
N TYR A 105 -8.92 3.84 -17.73
CA TYR A 105 -7.69 4.65 -17.79
C TYR A 105 -7.39 5.21 -19.15
#